data_8be1495b15fce8b234285dbff09379f5
#
_entry.id   8be1495b15fce8b234285dbff09379f5
#
_cell.length_a   1.000
_cell.length_b   1.000
_cell.length_c   1.000
_cell.angle_alpha   90.00
_cell.angle_beta   90.00
_cell.angle_gamma   90.00
#
_symmetry.space_group_name_H-M   'P 1'
#
loop_
_entity.id
_entity.type
_entity.pdbx_description
1 polymer ?
#
loop_
_entity_poly.entity_id
_entity_poly.type
_entity_poly.pdbx_seq_one_letter_code
_entity_poly.pdbx_strand_id
1 'polypeptide(L)'
;MVKILVVDDSIIMRNIVKNTFSTMKIPFDCLEAENGKQALRLLESNNVTIVFLDWNMPGMDGIDFLKVVRAMPQYKDLPIVMVTSERGKFSVIEALQCGATDYMVKPVQEKVFKEKVQEILVLTR
;
A
#
# COMPACT_ATOMS: atom_id res chain seq x y z
N MET A 1 -0.23 4.00 -17.56
CA MET A 1 -1.38 4.10 -16.63
C MET A 1 -0.94 3.67 -15.24
N VAL A 2 -1.39 4.36 -14.23
CA VAL A 2 -1.13 4.00 -12.84
C VAL A 2 -1.83 2.68 -12.52
N LYS A 3 -1.11 1.75 -11.91
CA LYS A 3 -1.68 0.48 -11.44
C LYS A 3 -1.47 0.38 -9.93
N ILE A 4 -2.56 0.45 -9.17
CA ILE A 4 -2.49 0.34 -7.72
C ILE A 4 -2.73 -1.10 -7.28
N LEU A 5 -2.08 -1.51 -6.20
CA LEU A 5 -2.33 -2.79 -5.54
C LEU A 5 -2.79 -2.49 -4.11
N VAL A 6 -4.01 -2.91 -3.77
CA VAL A 6 -4.58 -2.72 -2.44
C VAL A 6 -4.57 -4.06 -1.72
N VAL A 7 -3.84 -4.14 -0.62
CA VAL A 7 -3.65 -5.36 0.17
C VAL A 7 -4.30 -5.18 1.53
N ASP A 8 -5.44 -5.81 1.73
CA ASP A 8 -6.22 -5.75 2.96
C ASP A 8 -7.19 -6.93 2.94
N ASP A 9 -7.39 -7.61 4.06
CA ASP A 9 -8.32 -8.74 4.13
C ASP A 9 -9.79 -8.29 4.13
N SER A 10 -10.06 -7.00 4.32
CA SER A 10 -11.41 -6.42 4.31
C SER A 10 -11.76 -5.87 2.93
N ILE A 11 -12.77 -6.45 2.30
CA ILE A 11 -13.27 -5.93 1.01
C ILE A 11 -13.79 -4.49 1.14
N ILE A 12 -14.38 -4.16 2.28
CA ILE A 12 -14.89 -2.79 2.54
C ILE A 12 -13.72 -1.81 2.52
N MET A 13 -12.63 -2.15 3.18
CA MET A 13 -11.46 -1.27 3.22
C MET A 13 -10.78 -1.17 1.85
N ARG A 14 -10.70 -2.27 1.10
CA ARG A 14 -10.17 -2.20 -0.27
C ARG A 14 -10.99 -1.26 -1.13
N ASN A 15 -12.32 -1.31 -1.00
CA ASN A 15 -13.21 -0.40 -1.75
C ASN A 15 -13.03 1.04 -1.32
N ILE A 16 -12.83 1.31 -0.03
CA ILE A 16 -12.58 2.68 0.48
C ILE A 16 -11.30 3.25 -0.14
N VAL A 17 -10.21 2.49 -0.13
CA VAL A 17 -8.95 2.94 -0.74
C VAL A 17 -9.11 3.18 -2.23
N LYS A 18 -9.71 2.23 -2.93
CA LYS A 18 -9.95 2.33 -4.37
C LYS A 18 -10.80 3.57 -4.71
N ASN A 19 -11.90 3.76 -3.98
CA ASN A 19 -12.79 4.89 -4.21
C ASN A 19 -12.12 6.22 -3.88
N THR A 20 -11.32 6.26 -2.82
CA THR A 20 -10.56 7.46 -2.46
C THR A 20 -9.54 7.79 -3.54
N PHE A 21 -8.82 6.79 -4.06
CA PHE A 21 -7.90 7.01 -5.17
C PHE A 21 -8.62 7.57 -6.40
N SER A 22 -9.82 7.07 -6.69
CA SER A 22 -10.58 7.53 -7.86
C SER A 22 -10.95 9.03 -7.80
N THR A 23 -10.99 9.61 -6.60
CA THR A 23 -11.26 11.05 -6.46
C THR A 23 -10.11 11.92 -6.97
N MET A 24 -8.94 11.35 -7.19
CA MET A 24 -7.77 12.07 -7.72
C MET A 24 -7.87 12.32 -9.22
N LYS A 25 -8.81 11.69 -9.91
CA LYS A 25 -9.05 11.84 -11.35
C LYS A 25 -7.82 11.49 -12.20
N ILE A 26 -7.05 10.54 -11.73
CA ILE A 26 -5.92 9.96 -12.46
C ILE A 26 -6.38 8.61 -13.03
N PRO A 27 -6.23 8.34 -14.32
CA PRO A 27 -6.58 7.03 -14.87
C PRO A 27 -5.76 5.92 -14.18
N PHE A 28 -6.43 4.86 -13.72
CA PHE A 28 -5.75 3.80 -13.01
C PHE A 28 -6.44 2.46 -13.16
N ASP A 29 -5.65 1.39 -13.01
CA ASP A 29 -6.13 0.04 -12.79
C ASP A 29 -5.92 -0.32 -11.32
N CYS A 30 -6.82 -1.11 -10.76
CA CYS A 30 -6.72 -1.56 -9.37
C CYS A 30 -6.65 -3.07 -9.29
N LEU A 31 -5.60 -3.55 -8.62
CA LEU A 31 -5.47 -4.95 -8.23
C LEU A 31 -5.75 -5.05 -6.73
N GLU A 32 -6.36 -6.14 -6.31
CA GLU A 32 -6.71 -6.36 -4.91
C GLU A 32 -6.16 -7.70 -4.42
N ALA A 33 -5.66 -7.71 -3.19
CA ALA A 33 -5.19 -8.91 -2.51
C ALA A 33 -5.71 -8.95 -1.09
N GLU A 34 -6.04 -10.13 -0.59
CA GLU A 34 -6.53 -10.35 0.77
C GLU A 34 -5.42 -10.66 1.76
N ASN A 35 -4.24 -10.99 1.27
CA ASN A 35 -3.11 -11.39 2.10
C ASN A 35 -1.79 -11.19 1.35
N GLY A 36 -0.68 -11.36 2.07
CA GLY A 36 0.64 -11.13 1.51
C GLY A 36 1.01 -12.07 0.38
N LYS A 37 0.58 -13.32 0.43
CA LYS A 37 0.91 -14.31 -0.63
C LYS A 37 0.24 -13.95 -1.96
N GLN A 38 -1.04 -13.57 -1.92
CA GLN A 38 -1.72 -13.09 -3.12
C GLN A 38 -1.05 -11.84 -3.67
N ALA A 39 -0.68 -10.92 -2.78
CA ALA A 39 -0.02 -9.68 -3.18
C ALA A 39 1.31 -9.95 -3.87
N LEU A 40 2.11 -10.88 -3.36
CA LEU A 40 3.38 -11.25 -4.00
C LEU A 40 3.16 -11.80 -5.42
N ARG A 41 2.16 -12.65 -5.61
CA ARG A 41 1.85 -13.19 -6.94
C ARG A 41 1.44 -12.09 -7.90
N LEU A 42 0.65 -11.13 -7.43
CA LEU A 42 0.22 -10.01 -8.26
C LEU A 42 1.39 -9.09 -8.63
N LEU A 43 2.32 -8.86 -7.71
CA LEU A 43 3.54 -8.09 -8.00
C LEU A 43 4.39 -8.75 -9.09
N GLU A 44 4.53 -10.08 -9.03
CA GLU A 44 5.33 -10.82 -10.01
C GLU A 44 4.73 -10.77 -11.42
N SER A 45 3.40 -10.71 -11.51
CA SER A 45 2.67 -10.78 -12.78
C SER A 45 2.29 -9.40 -13.34
N ASN A 46 2.50 -8.33 -12.61
CA ASN A 46 2.02 -6.99 -12.97
C ASN A 46 3.06 -5.93 -12.66
N ASN A 47 3.03 -4.86 -13.45
CA ASN A 47 3.89 -3.69 -13.20
C ASN A 47 3.15 -2.70 -12.31
N VAL A 48 3.26 -2.88 -11.00
CA VAL A 48 2.53 -2.08 -10.00
C VAL A 48 3.23 -0.75 -9.76
N THR A 49 2.45 0.33 -9.74
CA THR A 49 2.96 1.70 -9.51
C THR A 49 3.07 2.02 -8.02
N ILE A 50 2.09 1.60 -7.23
CA ILE A 50 2.03 1.90 -5.79
C ILE A 50 1.22 0.82 -5.07
N VAL A 51 1.63 0.47 -3.86
CA VAL A 51 0.96 -0.51 -3.01
C VAL A 51 0.38 0.19 -1.78
N PHE A 52 -0.87 -0.11 -1.46
CA PHE A 52 -1.53 0.28 -0.20
C PHE A 52 -1.68 -0.99 0.62
N LEU A 53 -1.09 -1.02 1.80
CA LEU A 53 -0.85 -2.25 2.56
C LEU A 53 -1.36 -2.14 3.99
N ASP A 54 -2.28 -3.01 4.40
CA ASP A 54 -2.68 -3.14 5.79
C ASP A 54 -1.66 -3.99 6.55
N TRP A 55 -1.56 -3.76 7.86
CA TRP A 55 -0.67 -4.51 8.74
C TRP A 55 -1.26 -5.86 9.13
N ASN A 56 -2.50 -5.85 9.59
CA ASN A 56 -3.14 -7.03 10.19
C ASN A 56 -3.88 -7.85 9.14
N MET A 57 -3.28 -8.95 8.73
CA MET A 57 -3.85 -9.88 7.76
C MET A 57 -3.55 -11.31 8.18
N PRO A 58 -4.41 -12.29 7.84
CA PRO A 58 -4.13 -13.69 8.16
C PRO A 58 -2.92 -14.22 7.39
N GLY A 59 -2.17 -15.11 8.02
CA GLY A 59 -0.96 -15.68 7.43
C GLY A 59 0.18 -14.68 7.42
N MET A 60 0.66 -14.32 6.24
CA MET A 60 1.70 -13.30 6.09
C MET A 60 1.09 -11.92 6.33
N ASP A 61 1.47 -11.24 7.41
CA ASP A 61 0.98 -9.91 7.70
C ASP A 61 1.69 -8.83 6.85
N GLY A 62 1.27 -7.55 7.04
CA GLY A 62 1.81 -6.47 6.24
C GLY A 62 3.30 -6.25 6.42
N ILE A 63 3.82 -6.39 7.63
CA ILE A 63 5.24 -6.19 7.90
C ILE A 63 6.07 -7.33 7.30
N ASP A 64 5.59 -8.57 7.39
CA ASP A 64 6.26 -9.71 6.76
C ASP A 64 6.32 -9.53 5.24
N PHE A 65 5.21 -9.13 4.63
CA PHE A 65 5.15 -8.82 3.20
C PHE A 65 6.16 -7.74 2.83
N LEU A 66 6.19 -6.66 3.60
CA LEU A 66 7.09 -5.53 3.36
C LEU A 66 8.55 -5.98 3.39
N LYS A 67 8.93 -6.77 4.40
CA LYS A 67 10.30 -7.30 4.51
C LYS A 67 10.67 -8.18 3.31
N VAL A 68 9.76 -9.06 2.88
CA VAL A 68 9.99 -9.94 1.73
C VAL A 68 10.20 -9.11 0.47
N VAL A 69 9.33 -8.14 0.22
CA VAL A 69 9.40 -7.30 -1.00
C VAL A 69 10.67 -6.45 -1.00
N ARG A 70 11.02 -5.84 0.13
CA ARG A 70 12.21 -4.99 0.19
C ARG A 70 13.53 -5.76 0.11
N ALA A 71 13.50 -7.07 0.34
CA ALA A 71 14.67 -7.93 0.11
C ALA A 71 14.90 -8.23 -1.38
N MET A 72 13.93 -7.93 -2.23
CA MET A 72 14.02 -8.12 -3.69
C MET A 72 14.51 -6.82 -4.34
N PRO A 73 15.69 -6.83 -5.01
CA PRO A 73 16.26 -5.59 -5.57
C PRO A 73 15.35 -4.86 -6.54
N GLN A 74 14.54 -5.59 -7.31
CA GLN A 74 13.63 -4.98 -8.30
C GLN A 74 12.52 -4.15 -7.67
N TYR A 75 12.24 -4.33 -6.37
CA TYR A 75 11.19 -3.60 -5.67
C TYR A 75 11.71 -2.60 -4.63
N LYS A 76 13.00 -2.31 -4.64
CA LYS A 76 13.58 -1.43 -3.62
C LYS A 76 12.97 -0.03 -3.61
N ASP A 77 12.53 0.46 -4.77
CA ASP A 77 11.97 1.80 -4.93
C ASP A 77 10.45 1.80 -5.12
N LEU A 78 9.80 0.64 -5.07
CA LEU A 78 8.36 0.55 -5.22
C LEU A 78 7.68 1.28 -4.05
N PRO A 79 6.82 2.28 -4.30
CA PRO A 79 6.10 2.94 -3.22
C PRO A 79 5.16 1.96 -2.52
N ILE A 80 5.31 1.83 -1.21
CA ILE A 80 4.45 1.00 -0.36
C ILE A 80 3.99 1.86 0.80
N VAL A 81 2.70 2.16 0.83
CA VAL A 81 2.08 3.01 1.85
C VAL A 81 1.27 2.13 2.78
N MET A 82 1.58 2.19 4.08
CA MET A 82 0.78 1.49 5.08
C MET A 82 -0.55 2.21 5.25
N VAL A 83 -1.66 1.45 5.26
CA VAL A 83 -3.00 1.96 5.55
C VAL A 83 -3.61 1.03 6.57
N THR A 84 -3.56 1.40 7.85
CA THR A 84 -3.86 0.47 8.93
C THR A 84 -4.43 1.18 10.16
N SER A 85 -5.14 0.43 11.01
CA SER A 85 -5.61 0.95 12.29
C SER A 85 -4.54 0.97 13.37
N GLU A 86 -3.37 0.37 13.10
CA GLU A 86 -2.23 0.44 14.01
C GLU A 86 -1.68 1.87 14.03
N ARG A 87 -1.77 2.53 15.20
CA ARG A 87 -1.44 3.95 15.33
C ARG A 87 -0.37 4.26 16.36
N GLY A 88 0.17 3.24 17.02
CA GLY A 88 1.23 3.45 18.01
C GLY A 88 2.49 4.00 17.38
N LYS A 89 3.19 4.86 18.11
CA LYS A 89 4.46 5.46 17.66
C LYS A 89 5.46 4.40 17.21
N PHE A 90 5.58 3.32 17.99
CA PHE A 90 6.54 2.25 17.68
C PHE A 90 6.14 1.46 16.43
N SER A 91 4.84 1.29 16.19
CA SER A 91 4.36 0.64 14.96
C SER A 91 4.73 1.45 13.72
N VAL A 92 4.53 2.76 13.76
CA VAL A 92 4.91 3.66 12.67
C VAL A 92 6.41 3.57 12.41
N ILE A 93 7.22 3.66 13.47
CA ILE A 93 8.69 3.59 13.35
C ILE A 93 9.11 2.24 12.75
N GLU A 94 8.54 1.14 13.24
CA GLU A 94 8.87 -0.20 12.74
C GLU A 94 8.58 -0.32 11.24
N ALA A 95 7.41 0.13 10.79
CA ALA A 95 7.04 0.05 9.38
C ALA A 95 8.01 0.86 8.51
N LEU A 96 8.33 2.07 8.91
CA LEU A 96 9.27 2.91 8.16
C LEU A 96 10.67 2.31 8.13
N GLN A 97 11.13 1.73 9.23
CA GLN A 97 12.43 1.05 9.28
C GLN A 97 12.45 -0.20 8.41
N CYS A 98 11.31 -0.88 8.24
CA CYS A 98 11.19 -2.04 7.35
C CYS A 98 11.07 -1.64 5.87
N GLY A 99 10.99 -0.35 5.56
CA GLY A 99 11.02 0.14 4.20
C GLY A 99 9.69 0.67 3.67
N ALA A 100 8.68 0.90 4.53
CA ALA A 100 7.46 1.57 4.09
C ALA A 100 7.78 2.98 3.59
N THR A 101 7.15 3.38 2.50
CA THR A 101 7.34 4.72 1.94
C THR A 101 6.63 5.77 2.79
N ASP A 102 5.43 5.45 3.27
CA ASP A 102 4.65 6.35 4.12
C ASP A 102 3.63 5.54 4.93
N TYR A 103 2.87 6.22 5.78
CA TYR A 103 1.98 5.58 6.74
C TYR A 103 0.70 6.40 6.89
N MET A 104 -0.45 5.75 6.77
CA MET A 104 -1.76 6.35 7.02
C MET A 104 -2.54 5.52 8.02
N VAL A 105 -3.22 6.19 8.96
CA VAL A 105 -4.03 5.53 9.99
C VAL A 105 -5.49 5.56 9.55
N LYS A 106 -6.18 4.42 9.67
CA LYS A 106 -7.63 4.35 9.43
C LYS A 106 -8.38 5.11 10.52
N PRO A 107 -9.48 5.79 10.19
CA PRO A 107 -10.16 5.82 8.89
C PRO A 107 -9.40 6.69 7.87
N VAL A 108 -9.47 6.29 6.61
CA VAL A 108 -8.80 7.01 5.52
C VAL A 108 -9.47 8.37 5.31
N GLN A 109 -8.67 9.44 5.42
CA GLN A 109 -9.14 10.79 5.17
C GLN A 109 -8.73 11.20 3.76
N GLU A 110 -9.70 11.61 2.96
CA GLU A 110 -9.51 11.93 1.54
C GLU A 110 -8.40 12.95 1.32
N LYS A 111 -8.40 14.04 2.09
CA LYS A 111 -7.41 15.11 1.95
C LYS A 111 -5.99 14.59 2.21
N VAL A 112 -5.79 13.88 3.30
CA VAL A 112 -4.49 13.32 3.68
C VAL A 112 -4.02 12.31 2.64
N PHE A 113 -4.92 11.44 2.20
CA PHE A 113 -4.63 10.44 1.17
C PHE A 113 -4.14 11.10 -0.12
N LYS A 114 -4.89 12.09 -0.60
CA LYS A 114 -4.55 12.80 -1.83
C LYS A 114 -3.18 13.48 -1.74
N GLU A 115 -2.92 14.19 -0.65
CA GLU A 115 -1.66 14.90 -0.46
C GLU A 115 -0.46 13.94 -0.48
N LYS A 116 -0.55 12.85 0.27
CA LYS A 116 0.53 11.86 0.35
C LYS A 116 0.76 11.14 -0.98
N VAL A 117 -0.31 10.71 -1.62
CA VAL A 117 -0.21 9.97 -2.88
C VAL A 117 0.31 10.85 -4.01
N GLN A 118 -0.16 12.11 -4.10
CA GLN A 118 0.34 13.05 -5.10
C GLN A 118 1.84 13.28 -4.94
N GLU A 119 2.31 13.47 -3.73
CA GLU A 119 3.72 13.64 -3.44
C GLU A 119 4.53 12.42 -3.89
N ILE A 120 4.07 11.23 -3.55
CA ILE A 120 4.75 9.98 -3.90
C ILE A 120 4.79 9.80 -5.43
N LEU A 121 3.67 10.02 -6.13
CA LEU A 121 3.61 9.84 -7.58
C LEU A 121 4.47 10.85 -8.33
N VAL A 122 4.61 12.06 -7.82
CA VAL A 122 5.51 13.06 -8.39
C VAL A 122 6.97 12.62 -8.26
N LEU A 123 7.35 12.11 -7.10
CA LEU A 123 8.74 11.69 -6.84
C LEU A 123 9.15 10.43 -7.61
N THR A 124 8.19 9.61 -8.05
CA THR A 124 8.48 8.35 -8.75
C THR A 124 8.41 8.44 -10.27
N ARG A 125 8.12 9.61 -10.81
CA ARG A 125 8.09 9.81 -12.26
C ARG A 125 9.48 9.79 -12.89
#